data_27dd76382d9b69cec4928eba7ce7a8b8
#
_entry.id   27dd76382d9b69cec4928eba7ce7a8b8
#
_cell.length_a   1.000
_cell.length_b   1.000
_cell.length_c   1.000
_cell.angle_alpha   90.00
_cell.angle_beta   90.00
_cell.angle_gamma   90.00
#
_symmetry.space_group_name_H-M   'P 1'
#
loop_
_entity.id
_entity.type
_entity.pdbx_description
1 polymer ?
#
loop_
_entity_poly.entity_id
_entity_poly.type
_entity_poly.pdbx_seq_one_letter_code
_entity_poly.pdbx_strand_id
1 'polypeptide(L)'
;MREFGYQRAHDITGAVTLLAADPDARYLGGGTNLVDLMKTGVERPALLVDVRELPLDRIEPTADGGLRIGATVTNSDLAVHPEVRRHYPALTQALLAGASGQLRNMATVGGNLLQRTRCGYFTDLSQPCNKRAPGSGCPAVAGEHHNHAVLGASDHCVAVHPSDMGVALTALDAVVSYESADGPGEVPITDFYLPVGDTPHRETALPPGALITHVTLPAAPVAARSRYRKVRERASYAFAIGSVAAALAIEDGRVREARLALGAVASRPWRARAAEAVLT
;
A
#
# COMPACT_ATOMS: atom_id res chain seq x y z
N MET A 1 -13.52 -5.36 -20.15
CA MET A 1 -12.14 -4.87 -20.40
C MET A 1 -12.12 -4.26 -21.78
N ARG A 2 -11.64 -3.02 -21.98
CA ARG A 2 -11.44 -2.45 -23.31
C ARG A 2 -10.11 -2.94 -23.91
N GLU A 3 -9.92 -2.78 -25.21
CA GLU A 3 -8.63 -2.96 -25.87
C GLU A 3 -7.60 -1.97 -25.34
N PHE A 4 -6.35 -2.41 -25.19
CA PHE A 4 -5.25 -1.61 -24.66
C PHE A 4 -3.93 -2.00 -25.34
N GLY A 5 -3.02 -1.03 -25.42
CA GLY A 5 -1.64 -1.27 -25.81
C GLY A 5 -0.83 -1.89 -24.66
N TYR A 6 0.25 -2.59 -25.01
CA TYR A 6 1.22 -3.13 -24.05
C TYR A 6 2.62 -2.78 -24.48
N GLN A 7 3.40 -2.22 -23.57
CA GLN A 7 4.80 -1.88 -23.80
C GLN A 7 5.62 -2.22 -22.56
N ARG A 8 6.78 -2.84 -22.77
CA ARG A 8 7.72 -3.13 -21.70
C ARG A 8 8.70 -1.96 -21.56
N ALA A 9 8.88 -1.47 -20.34
CA ALA A 9 9.91 -0.48 -20.06
C ALA A 9 11.29 -1.15 -20.00
N HIS A 10 12.29 -0.50 -20.57
CA HIS A 10 13.68 -0.98 -20.56
C HIS A 10 14.48 -0.41 -19.39
N ASP A 11 14.12 0.78 -18.93
CA ASP A 11 14.72 1.46 -17.79
C ASP A 11 13.68 2.36 -17.08
N ILE A 12 14.05 2.90 -15.92
CA ILE A 12 13.18 3.72 -15.07
C ILE A 12 12.78 5.00 -15.82
N THR A 13 13.72 5.68 -16.45
CA THR A 13 13.46 6.93 -17.18
C THR A 13 12.49 6.71 -18.34
N GLY A 14 12.67 5.63 -19.10
CA GLY A 14 11.76 5.23 -20.17
C GLY A 14 10.35 4.92 -19.65
N ALA A 15 10.24 4.24 -18.50
CA ALA A 15 8.95 3.96 -17.87
C ALA A 15 8.19 5.27 -17.51
N VAL A 16 8.89 6.21 -16.88
CA VAL A 16 8.32 7.52 -16.49
C VAL A 16 7.93 8.33 -17.73
N THR A 17 8.78 8.33 -18.77
CA THR A 17 8.52 9.02 -20.04
C THR A 17 7.27 8.48 -20.72
N LEU A 18 7.09 7.16 -20.77
CA LEU A 18 5.91 6.52 -21.37
C LEU A 18 4.62 6.90 -20.65
N LEU A 19 4.64 6.96 -19.31
CA LEU A 19 3.47 7.39 -18.54
C LEU A 19 3.18 8.90 -18.67
N ALA A 20 4.22 9.72 -18.73
CA ALA A 20 4.07 11.16 -18.92
C ALA A 20 3.47 11.53 -20.29
N ALA A 21 3.71 10.68 -21.31
CA ALA A 21 3.20 10.89 -22.67
C ALA A 21 1.70 10.54 -22.82
N ASP A 22 1.14 9.69 -21.94
CA ASP A 22 -0.25 9.24 -22.03
C ASP A 22 -0.90 9.21 -20.64
N PRO A 23 -1.81 10.12 -20.32
CA PRO A 23 -2.50 10.17 -19.02
C PRO A 23 -3.37 8.94 -18.74
N ASP A 24 -3.76 8.21 -19.78
CA ASP A 24 -4.51 6.95 -19.70
C ASP A 24 -3.60 5.73 -19.57
N ALA A 25 -2.27 5.88 -19.59
CA ALA A 25 -1.34 4.79 -19.34
C ALA A 25 -1.32 4.41 -17.86
N ARG A 26 -0.97 3.14 -17.58
CA ARG A 26 -0.78 2.63 -16.20
C ARG A 26 0.43 1.70 -16.16
N TYR A 27 1.19 1.77 -15.07
CA TYR A 27 2.22 0.78 -14.78
C TYR A 27 1.62 -0.59 -14.50
N LEU A 28 2.21 -1.61 -15.06
CA LEU A 28 1.90 -3.00 -14.80
C LEU A 28 3.05 -3.65 -14.00
N GLY A 29 2.83 -3.84 -12.69
CA GLY A 29 3.63 -4.75 -11.87
C GLY A 29 3.05 -6.17 -11.94
N GLY A 30 2.78 -6.80 -10.79
CA GLY A 30 2.17 -8.13 -10.75
C GLY A 30 0.75 -8.26 -11.29
N GLY A 31 0.07 -7.15 -11.57
CA GLY A 31 -1.28 -7.11 -12.15
C GLY A 31 -2.41 -7.51 -11.20
N THR A 32 -2.12 -7.99 -10.01
CA THR A 32 -3.09 -8.59 -9.06
C THR A 32 -4.18 -7.64 -8.54
N ASN A 33 -4.06 -6.35 -8.78
CA ASN A 33 -5.11 -5.38 -8.55
C ASN A 33 -5.55 -4.67 -9.85
N LEU A 34 -4.60 -4.19 -10.66
CA LEU A 34 -4.93 -3.46 -11.88
C LEU A 34 -5.76 -4.31 -12.85
N VAL A 35 -5.35 -5.54 -13.12
CA VAL A 35 -6.07 -6.43 -14.05
C VAL A 35 -7.48 -6.75 -13.53
N ASP A 36 -7.64 -6.90 -12.22
CA ASP A 36 -8.94 -7.12 -11.59
C ASP A 36 -9.87 -5.91 -11.80
N LEU A 37 -9.36 -4.69 -11.58
CA LEU A 37 -10.09 -3.45 -11.85
C LEU A 37 -10.38 -3.23 -13.35
N MET A 38 -9.50 -3.71 -14.23
CA MET A 38 -9.75 -3.69 -15.67
C MET A 38 -10.88 -4.67 -16.08
N LYS A 39 -10.96 -5.84 -15.44
CA LYS A 39 -12.05 -6.81 -15.69
C LYS A 39 -13.42 -6.26 -15.29
N THR A 40 -13.49 -5.53 -14.17
CA THR A 40 -14.71 -4.86 -13.70
C THR A 40 -15.00 -3.56 -14.46
N GLY A 41 -14.03 -3.04 -15.24
CA GLY A 41 -14.15 -1.79 -15.99
C GLY A 41 -13.93 -0.51 -15.16
N VAL A 42 -13.52 -0.65 -13.90
CA VAL A 42 -13.17 0.49 -13.02
C VAL A 42 -11.93 1.21 -13.53
N GLU A 43 -10.91 0.46 -13.92
CA GLU A 43 -9.73 0.97 -14.62
C GLU A 43 -9.82 0.60 -16.12
N ARG A 44 -9.53 1.57 -16.97
CA ARG A 44 -9.64 1.43 -18.43
C ARG A 44 -8.44 2.03 -19.15
N PRO A 45 -7.21 1.61 -18.82
CA PRO A 45 -6.01 2.17 -19.43
C PRO A 45 -6.01 1.99 -20.95
N ALA A 46 -5.41 2.94 -21.66
CA ALA A 46 -5.13 2.83 -23.08
C ALA A 46 -3.83 2.06 -23.33
N LEU A 47 -2.86 2.19 -22.40
CA LEU A 47 -1.55 1.56 -22.46
C LEU A 47 -1.17 0.96 -21.10
N LEU A 48 -0.65 -0.27 -21.11
CA LEU A 48 0.04 -0.88 -19.97
C LEU A 48 1.54 -0.80 -20.18
N VAL A 49 2.24 -0.16 -19.23
CA VAL A 49 3.69 -0.07 -19.19
C VAL A 49 4.21 -1.10 -18.19
N ASP A 50 4.74 -2.21 -18.69
CA ASP A 50 5.26 -3.30 -17.86
C ASP A 50 6.61 -2.91 -17.26
N VAL A 51 6.67 -2.91 -15.92
CA VAL A 51 7.85 -2.53 -15.13
C VAL A 51 8.51 -3.70 -14.41
N ARG A 52 8.05 -4.94 -14.64
CA ARG A 52 8.51 -6.12 -13.87
C ARG A 52 9.98 -6.49 -14.09
N GLU A 53 10.52 -6.16 -15.26
CA GLU A 53 11.91 -6.46 -15.61
C GLU A 53 12.88 -5.29 -15.34
N LEU A 54 12.39 -4.20 -14.75
CA LEU A 54 13.30 -3.16 -14.28
C LEU A 54 14.17 -3.69 -13.12
N PRO A 55 15.41 -3.18 -12.97
CA PRO A 55 16.34 -3.62 -11.93
C PRO A 55 15.93 -3.11 -10.53
N LEU A 56 14.71 -3.41 -10.13
CA LEU A 56 14.07 -3.01 -8.87
C LEU A 56 13.62 -4.23 -8.04
N ASP A 57 14.26 -5.38 -8.24
CA ASP A 57 13.93 -6.68 -7.66
C ASP A 57 14.86 -7.09 -6.51
N ARG A 58 15.69 -6.15 -5.99
CA ARG A 58 16.67 -6.45 -4.95
C ARG A 58 16.19 -6.00 -3.57
N ILE A 59 16.69 -6.72 -2.55
CA ILE A 59 16.57 -6.38 -1.13
C ILE A 59 17.99 -6.25 -0.60
N GLU A 60 18.38 -5.04 -0.20
CA GLU A 60 19.77 -4.71 0.12
C GLU A 60 19.85 -3.97 1.46
N PRO A 61 20.86 -4.25 2.30
CA PRO A 61 21.10 -3.45 3.49
C PRO A 61 21.47 -2.01 3.11
N THR A 62 21.06 -1.06 3.93
CA THR A 62 21.48 0.34 3.83
C THR A 62 22.72 0.58 4.69
N ALA A 63 23.47 1.67 4.44
CA ALA A 63 24.71 1.99 5.16
C ALA A 63 24.47 2.24 6.66
N ASP A 64 23.27 2.67 7.04
CA ASP A 64 22.83 2.90 8.43
C ASP A 64 22.25 1.65 9.11
N GLY A 65 22.32 0.48 8.44
CA GLY A 65 21.85 -0.80 8.98
C GLY A 65 20.35 -1.06 8.79
N GLY A 66 19.67 -0.25 8.01
CA GLY A 66 18.30 -0.47 7.55
C GLY A 66 18.21 -1.44 6.37
N LEU A 67 17.09 -1.43 5.67
CA LEU A 67 16.85 -2.32 4.52
C LEU A 67 16.15 -1.56 3.39
N ARG A 68 16.74 -1.58 2.19
CA ARG A 68 16.15 -1.04 0.96
C ARG A 68 15.53 -2.17 0.14
N ILE A 69 14.26 -2.04 -0.20
CA ILE A 69 13.44 -3.06 -0.85
C ILE A 69 12.99 -2.50 -2.19
N GLY A 70 13.37 -3.13 -3.30
CA GLY A 70 12.96 -2.72 -4.65
C GLY A 70 11.47 -2.91 -4.89
N ALA A 71 10.88 -2.02 -5.69
CA ALA A 71 9.44 -1.98 -5.92
C ALA A 71 8.88 -3.19 -6.69
N THR A 72 9.72 -3.91 -7.46
CA THR A 72 9.31 -5.11 -8.20
C THR A 72 9.55 -6.41 -7.42
N VAL A 73 10.17 -6.37 -6.23
CA VAL A 73 10.24 -7.51 -5.31
C VAL A 73 8.85 -8.07 -5.07
N THR A 74 8.68 -9.40 -5.20
CA THR A 74 7.40 -10.02 -4.94
C THR A 74 7.08 -10.05 -3.44
N ASN A 75 5.80 -10.04 -3.10
CA ASN A 75 5.39 -10.16 -1.70
C ASN A 75 5.85 -11.49 -1.08
N SER A 76 5.97 -12.56 -1.87
CA SER A 76 6.48 -13.85 -1.41
C SER A 76 7.98 -13.78 -1.10
N ASP A 77 8.79 -13.22 -1.99
CA ASP A 77 10.24 -13.10 -1.78
C ASP A 77 10.55 -12.21 -0.57
N LEU A 78 9.82 -11.09 -0.44
CA LEU A 78 9.95 -10.21 0.72
C LEU A 78 9.58 -10.94 2.02
N ALA A 79 8.50 -11.73 2.02
CA ALA A 79 8.04 -12.43 3.22
C ALA A 79 9.00 -13.53 3.71
N VAL A 80 9.78 -14.14 2.79
CA VAL A 80 10.72 -15.21 3.16
C VAL A 80 12.15 -14.70 3.37
N HIS A 81 12.43 -13.43 3.03
CA HIS A 81 13.77 -12.87 3.11
C HIS A 81 14.31 -12.91 4.56
N PRO A 82 15.53 -13.48 4.81
CA PRO A 82 16.04 -13.70 6.15
C PRO A 82 16.11 -12.44 7.01
N GLU A 83 16.59 -11.33 6.47
CA GLU A 83 16.72 -10.05 7.18
C GLU A 83 15.34 -9.46 7.53
N VAL A 84 14.34 -9.59 6.65
CA VAL A 84 12.97 -9.13 6.93
C VAL A 84 12.35 -9.97 8.04
N ARG A 85 12.51 -11.29 7.99
CA ARG A 85 12.00 -12.19 9.02
C ARG A 85 12.63 -11.93 10.38
N ARG A 86 13.92 -11.62 10.41
CA ARG A 86 14.70 -11.42 11.63
C ARG A 86 14.46 -10.03 12.24
N HIS A 87 14.51 -8.98 11.42
CA HIS A 87 14.54 -7.62 11.90
C HIS A 87 13.19 -6.88 11.79
N TYR A 88 12.25 -7.38 10.95
CA TYR A 88 10.94 -6.76 10.72
C TYR A 88 9.81 -7.80 10.71
N PRO A 89 9.66 -8.64 11.77
CA PRO A 89 8.73 -9.77 11.74
C PRO A 89 7.26 -9.37 11.53
N ALA A 90 6.83 -8.17 11.93
CA ALA A 90 5.49 -7.66 11.63
C ALA A 90 5.26 -7.54 10.12
N LEU A 91 6.26 -7.14 9.34
CA LEU A 91 6.16 -7.06 7.88
C LEU A 91 5.98 -8.44 7.25
N THR A 92 6.78 -9.42 7.66
CA THR A 92 6.60 -10.83 7.25
C THR A 92 5.19 -11.33 7.57
N GLN A 93 4.70 -11.11 8.79
CA GLN A 93 3.38 -11.56 9.23
C GLN A 93 2.25 -10.87 8.45
N ALA A 94 2.38 -9.56 8.17
CA ALA A 94 1.42 -8.81 7.39
C ALA A 94 1.33 -9.34 5.94
N LEU A 95 2.47 -9.57 5.30
CA LEU A 95 2.54 -10.14 3.95
C LEU A 95 1.89 -11.53 3.90
N LEU A 96 2.23 -12.42 4.85
CA LEU A 96 1.68 -13.77 4.90
C LEU A 96 0.19 -13.81 5.27
N ALA A 97 -0.32 -12.81 6.00
CA ALA A 97 -1.75 -12.66 6.29
C ALA A 97 -2.56 -12.13 5.09
N GLY A 98 -1.90 -11.54 4.10
CA GLY A 98 -2.53 -10.98 2.89
C GLY A 98 -2.68 -12.02 1.77
N ALA A 99 -3.69 -11.84 0.94
CA ALA A 99 -3.92 -12.57 -0.32
C ALA A 99 -3.86 -14.12 -0.20
N SER A 100 -3.48 -14.79 -1.28
CA SER A 100 -3.11 -16.22 -1.33
C SER A 100 -1.63 -16.35 -1.70
N GLY A 101 -1.07 -17.57 -1.59
CA GLY A 101 0.31 -17.86 -2.02
C GLY A 101 0.53 -17.48 -3.49
N GLN A 102 -0.40 -17.85 -4.36
CA GLN A 102 -0.34 -17.57 -5.79
C GLN A 102 -0.33 -16.07 -6.06
N LEU A 103 -1.21 -15.30 -5.40
CA LEU A 103 -1.24 -13.86 -5.55
C LEU A 103 0.03 -13.19 -5.03
N ARG A 104 0.58 -13.64 -3.89
CA ARG A 104 1.83 -13.10 -3.34
C ARG A 104 3.04 -13.34 -4.24
N ASN A 105 3.04 -14.44 -5.02
CA ASN A 105 4.09 -14.73 -6.00
C ASN A 105 4.09 -13.77 -7.18
N MET A 106 2.99 -13.06 -7.42
CA MET A 106 2.83 -12.09 -8.49
C MET A 106 2.81 -10.65 -8.00
N ALA A 107 2.17 -10.40 -6.86
CA ALA A 107 2.04 -9.06 -6.29
C ALA A 107 3.41 -8.49 -5.91
N THR A 108 3.71 -7.29 -6.37
CA THR A 108 4.96 -6.58 -6.10
C THR A 108 4.80 -5.58 -4.95
N VAL A 109 5.90 -5.17 -4.34
CA VAL A 109 5.92 -4.17 -3.25
C VAL A 109 5.28 -2.86 -3.72
N GLY A 110 5.72 -2.29 -4.84
CA GLY A 110 5.13 -1.06 -5.38
C GLY A 110 3.64 -1.21 -5.71
N GLY A 111 3.26 -2.33 -6.36
CA GLY A 111 1.86 -2.62 -6.67
C GLY A 111 0.99 -2.82 -5.43
N ASN A 112 1.54 -3.38 -4.35
CA ASN A 112 0.83 -3.55 -3.09
C ASN A 112 0.55 -2.20 -2.41
N LEU A 113 1.49 -1.26 -2.42
CA LEU A 113 1.29 0.10 -1.90
C LEU A 113 0.19 0.85 -2.66
N LEU A 114 0.11 0.64 -3.98
CA LEU A 114 -0.84 1.32 -4.87
C LEU A 114 -2.15 0.55 -5.07
N GLN A 115 -2.40 -0.53 -4.33
CA GLN A 115 -3.67 -1.23 -4.45
C GLN A 115 -4.83 -0.36 -3.98
N ARG A 116 -5.94 -0.40 -4.73
CA ARG A 116 -7.12 0.41 -4.48
C ARG A 116 -8.10 -0.28 -3.54
N THR A 117 -9.00 0.51 -2.97
CA THR A 117 -10.04 0.02 -2.04
C THR A 117 -10.86 -1.15 -2.60
N ARG A 118 -11.44 -1.95 -1.71
CA ARG A 118 -12.40 -3.03 -2.03
C ARG A 118 -13.84 -2.64 -1.71
N CYS A 119 -14.12 -1.35 -1.58
CA CYS A 119 -15.47 -0.83 -1.42
C CYS A 119 -16.38 -1.29 -2.56
N GLY A 120 -17.53 -1.90 -2.25
CA GLY A 120 -18.48 -2.40 -3.24
C GLY A 120 -18.98 -1.30 -4.16
N TYR A 121 -19.25 -0.12 -3.63
CA TYR A 121 -19.66 1.05 -4.42
C TYR A 121 -18.57 1.58 -5.36
N PHE A 122 -17.29 1.38 -5.02
CA PHE A 122 -16.18 1.72 -5.90
C PHE A 122 -16.07 0.75 -7.08
N THR A 123 -16.31 -0.53 -6.84
CA THR A 123 -16.18 -1.58 -7.88
C THR A 123 -17.43 -1.75 -8.73
N ASP A 124 -18.58 -1.28 -8.29
CA ASP A 124 -19.84 -1.29 -9.03
C ASP A 124 -19.99 0.01 -9.84
N LEU A 125 -19.91 -0.09 -11.16
CA LEU A 125 -20.02 1.05 -12.08
C LEU A 125 -21.42 1.68 -12.13
N SER A 126 -22.44 0.98 -11.68
CA SER A 126 -23.82 1.51 -11.61
C SER A 126 -23.99 2.49 -10.43
N GLN A 127 -23.08 2.45 -9.45
CA GLN A 127 -23.12 3.31 -8.26
C GLN A 127 -22.28 4.58 -8.44
N PRO A 128 -22.72 5.75 -7.97
CA PRO A 128 -21.87 6.93 -7.89
C PRO A 128 -20.74 6.71 -6.89
N CYS A 129 -19.55 7.27 -7.17
CA CYS A 129 -18.39 7.14 -6.31
C CYS A 129 -17.41 8.29 -6.51
N ASN A 130 -17.24 9.15 -5.50
CA ASN A 130 -16.33 10.30 -5.53
C ASN A 130 -14.87 9.91 -5.75
N LYS A 131 -14.47 8.69 -5.35
CA LYS A 131 -13.11 8.17 -5.58
C LYS A 131 -12.87 7.81 -7.05
N ARG A 132 -13.91 7.43 -7.78
CA ARG A 132 -13.86 7.06 -9.20
C ARG A 132 -14.22 8.24 -10.11
N ALA A 133 -15.27 9.00 -9.75
CA ALA A 133 -15.76 10.16 -10.46
C ALA A 133 -16.03 11.29 -9.46
N PRO A 134 -15.09 12.25 -9.31
CA PRO A 134 -15.21 13.32 -8.33
C PRO A 134 -16.53 14.09 -8.47
N GLY A 135 -17.18 14.36 -7.34
CA GLY A 135 -18.47 15.07 -7.29
C GLY A 135 -19.71 14.20 -7.53
N SER A 136 -19.56 12.89 -7.81
CA SER A 136 -20.72 12.02 -8.08
C SER A 136 -21.43 11.53 -6.81
N GLY A 137 -20.82 11.68 -5.64
CA GLY A 137 -21.40 11.25 -4.36
C GLY A 137 -20.76 9.97 -3.80
N CYS A 138 -21.20 9.59 -2.59
CA CYS A 138 -20.76 8.38 -1.90
C CYS A 138 -21.96 7.69 -1.21
N PRO A 139 -22.65 6.75 -1.87
CA PRO A 139 -23.80 6.06 -1.28
C PRO A 139 -23.45 5.25 -0.02
N ALA A 140 -22.19 4.86 0.16
CA ALA A 140 -21.76 4.12 1.35
C ALA A 140 -21.98 4.90 2.65
N VAL A 141 -22.01 6.26 2.62
CA VAL A 141 -22.21 7.08 3.83
C VAL A 141 -23.55 6.78 4.51
N ALA A 142 -24.60 6.56 3.73
CA ALA A 142 -25.95 6.26 4.23
C ALA A 142 -26.41 4.82 3.96
N GLY A 143 -25.60 4.03 3.24
CA GLY A 143 -25.91 2.67 2.81
C GLY A 143 -25.17 1.61 3.62
N GLU A 144 -24.84 0.48 2.97
CA GLU A 144 -24.08 -0.62 3.57
C GLU A 144 -22.62 -0.21 3.80
N HIS A 145 -22.22 -0.06 5.06
CA HIS A 145 -20.89 0.44 5.44
C HIS A 145 -20.22 -0.29 6.62
N HIS A 146 -20.69 -1.48 7.02
CA HIS A 146 -20.11 -2.22 8.14
C HIS A 146 -18.61 -2.58 7.98
N ASN A 147 -18.12 -2.64 6.75
CA ASN A 147 -16.70 -2.88 6.42
C ASN A 147 -15.97 -1.60 5.96
N HIS A 148 -16.45 -0.44 6.40
CA HIS A 148 -15.88 0.85 6.00
C HIS A 148 -15.14 1.53 7.16
N ALA A 149 -14.57 2.70 6.89
CA ALA A 149 -13.73 3.43 7.83
C ALA A 149 -14.52 3.93 9.06
N VAL A 150 -13.93 3.73 10.23
CA VAL A 150 -14.40 4.28 11.52
C VAL A 150 -13.52 5.42 12.01
N LEU A 151 -12.34 5.61 11.38
CA LEU A 151 -11.41 6.69 11.65
C LEU A 151 -11.05 7.42 10.34
N GLY A 152 -10.85 8.73 10.39
CA GLY A 152 -10.33 9.53 9.28
C GLY A 152 -11.17 9.47 8.00
N ALA A 153 -12.46 9.13 8.11
CA ALA A 153 -13.42 9.22 7.03
C ALA A 153 -13.87 10.68 6.82
N SER A 154 -14.56 10.93 5.71
CA SER A 154 -15.23 12.21 5.43
C SER A 154 -16.62 11.96 4.84
N ASP A 155 -17.42 13.03 4.71
CA ASP A 155 -18.71 12.97 4.01
C ASP A 155 -18.58 12.64 2.53
N HIS A 156 -17.36 12.73 1.99
CA HIS A 156 -17.08 12.42 0.58
C HIS A 156 -16.67 10.96 0.34
N CYS A 157 -16.13 10.25 1.35
CA CYS A 157 -15.74 8.85 1.22
C CYS A 157 -15.45 8.21 2.58
N VAL A 158 -15.98 7.00 2.77
CA VAL A 158 -15.77 6.17 3.97
C VAL A 158 -14.99 4.88 3.67
N ALA A 159 -14.38 4.75 2.49
CA ALA A 159 -13.66 3.54 2.10
C ALA A 159 -12.40 3.33 2.95
N VAL A 160 -12.06 2.06 3.20
CA VAL A 160 -10.82 1.67 3.90
C VAL A 160 -9.69 1.37 2.94
N HIS A 161 -8.45 1.55 3.40
CA HIS A 161 -7.25 1.08 2.70
C HIS A 161 -7.03 -0.41 2.96
N PRO A 162 -6.81 -1.24 1.94
CA PRO A 162 -6.82 -2.71 2.09
C PRO A 162 -5.46 -3.36 2.39
N SER A 163 -4.35 -2.61 2.32
CA SER A 163 -2.99 -3.19 2.40
C SER A 163 -2.58 -3.55 3.83
N ASP A 164 -2.43 -4.85 4.11
CA ASP A 164 -1.79 -5.35 5.34
C ASP A 164 -0.32 -4.91 5.42
N MET A 165 0.41 -4.96 4.28
CA MET A 165 1.80 -4.51 4.18
C MET A 165 1.94 -3.02 4.53
N GLY A 166 1.05 -2.17 4.00
CA GLY A 166 1.05 -0.74 4.30
C GLY A 166 0.91 -0.44 5.79
N VAL A 167 0.13 -1.23 6.54
CA VAL A 167 0.01 -1.11 7.99
C VAL A 167 1.33 -1.42 8.70
N ALA A 168 2.00 -2.52 8.32
CA ALA A 168 3.30 -2.86 8.89
C ALA A 168 4.37 -1.80 8.57
N LEU A 169 4.43 -1.34 7.32
CA LEU A 169 5.34 -0.28 6.90
C LEU A 169 5.12 1.03 7.66
N THR A 170 3.85 1.38 7.94
CA THR A 170 3.50 2.58 8.73
C THR A 170 3.97 2.47 10.18
N ALA A 171 3.85 1.30 10.82
CA ALA A 171 4.39 1.09 12.17
C ALA A 171 5.92 1.11 12.19
N LEU A 172 6.56 0.75 11.09
CA LEU A 172 8.02 0.66 10.94
C LEU A 172 8.67 1.95 10.43
N ASP A 173 7.90 3.04 10.26
CA ASP A 173 8.37 4.33 9.75
C ASP A 173 9.12 4.23 8.40
N ALA A 174 8.59 3.43 7.49
CA ALA A 174 9.17 3.24 6.16
C ALA A 174 9.16 4.54 5.34
N VAL A 175 10.11 4.64 4.39
CA VAL A 175 10.16 5.73 3.40
C VAL A 175 9.95 5.13 2.01
N VAL A 176 9.11 5.77 1.20
CA VAL A 176 8.84 5.39 -0.19
C VAL A 176 9.64 6.31 -1.11
N SER A 177 10.52 5.73 -1.91
CA SER A 177 11.29 6.44 -2.94
C SER A 177 10.63 6.24 -4.30
N TYR A 178 10.64 7.26 -5.13
CA TYR A 178 10.04 7.24 -6.46
C TYR A 178 10.88 8.01 -7.47
N GLU A 179 10.64 7.77 -8.76
CA GLU A 179 11.11 8.57 -9.88
C GLU A 179 9.91 9.22 -10.57
N SER A 180 10.05 10.49 -10.95
CA SER A 180 9.03 11.25 -11.66
C SER A 180 9.64 12.02 -12.83
N ALA A 181 8.81 12.70 -13.62
CA ALA A 181 9.29 13.58 -14.70
C ALA A 181 10.16 14.73 -14.17
N ASP A 182 9.95 15.14 -12.91
CA ASP A 182 10.72 16.20 -12.24
C ASP A 182 11.96 15.65 -11.50
N GLY A 183 12.24 14.36 -11.62
CA GLY A 183 13.34 13.66 -10.97
C GLY A 183 12.93 12.81 -9.78
N PRO A 184 13.94 12.26 -9.04
CA PRO A 184 13.71 11.41 -7.89
C PRO A 184 13.12 12.16 -6.70
N GLY A 185 12.36 11.45 -5.88
CA GLY A 185 11.84 11.96 -4.63
C GLY A 185 11.59 10.86 -3.61
N GLU A 186 11.38 11.29 -2.39
CA GLU A 186 11.07 10.40 -1.26
C GLU A 186 9.93 10.97 -0.42
N VAL A 187 9.13 10.10 0.16
CA VAL A 187 8.04 10.46 1.04
C VAL A 187 7.92 9.46 2.19
N PRO A 188 7.86 9.90 3.45
CA PRO A 188 7.55 9.03 4.58
C PRO A 188 6.22 8.32 4.36
N ILE A 189 6.13 7.05 4.73
CA ILE A 189 4.90 6.25 4.54
C ILE A 189 3.68 6.87 5.25
N THR A 190 3.87 7.62 6.33
CA THR A 190 2.81 8.33 7.05
C THR A 190 2.21 9.48 6.24
N ASP A 191 2.97 10.03 5.30
CA ASP A 191 2.58 11.13 4.42
C ASP A 191 2.28 10.66 2.99
N PHE A 192 2.67 9.41 2.68
CA PHE A 192 2.47 8.79 1.37
C PHE A 192 0.98 8.65 1.01
N TYR A 193 0.16 8.18 1.96
CA TYR A 193 -1.28 8.08 1.77
C TYR A 193 -1.97 9.36 2.25
N LEU A 194 -2.66 10.02 1.33
CA LEU A 194 -3.38 11.25 1.65
C LEU A 194 -4.63 10.99 2.50
N PRO A 195 -4.99 11.91 3.41
CA PRO A 195 -6.30 11.87 4.04
C PRO A 195 -7.38 12.01 2.98
N VAL A 196 -8.51 11.33 3.18
CA VAL A 196 -9.58 11.32 2.18
C VAL A 196 -10.20 12.72 1.93
N GLY A 197 -10.38 13.53 2.96
CA GLY A 197 -10.87 14.91 2.88
C GLY A 197 -12.04 15.08 1.89
N ASP A 198 -11.92 16.09 1.06
CA ASP A 198 -12.84 16.43 -0.05
C ASP A 198 -12.38 15.90 -1.42
N THR A 199 -11.18 15.31 -1.47
CA THR A 199 -10.52 14.83 -2.70
C THR A 199 -10.22 13.32 -2.68
N PRO A 200 -11.21 12.44 -2.46
CA PRO A 200 -10.99 11.00 -2.28
C PRO A 200 -10.37 10.29 -3.49
N HIS A 201 -10.40 10.90 -4.68
CA HIS A 201 -9.75 10.39 -5.89
C HIS A 201 -8.21 10.52 -5.85
N ARG A 202 -7.68 11.40 -4.99
CA ARG A 202 -6.24 11.53 -4.73
C ARG A 202 -5.86 10.65 -3.55
N GLU A 203 -5.28 9.50 -3.82
CA GLU A 203 -5.02 8.48 -2.78
C GLU A 203 -3.61 8.57 -2.20
N THR A 204 -2.64 9.09 -2.98
CA THR A 204 -1.23 9.19 -2.58
C THR A 204 -0.65 10.56 -2.89
N ALA A 205 0.47 10.88 -2.21
CA ALA A 205 1.26 12.09 -2.43
C ALA A 205 2.19 12.00 -3.64
N LEU A 206 2.19 10.86 -4.37
CA LEU A 206 3.02 10.72 -5.58
C LEU A 206 2.67 11.75 -6.63
N PRO A 207 3.65 12.36 -7.29
CA PRO A 207 3.44 13.13 -8.50
C PRO A 207 2.73 12.29 -9.58
N PRO A 208 1.94 12.91 -10.46
CA PRO A 208 1.34 12.20 -11.60
C PRO A 208 2.40 11.46 -12.42
N GLY A 209 2.16 10.20 -12.75
CA GLY A 209 3.08 9.38 -13.54
C GLY A 209 4.34 8.91 -12.80
N ALA A 210 4.53 9.23 -11.52
CA ALA A 210 5.67 8.76 -10.75
C ALA A 210 5.68 7.22 -10.61
N LEU A 211 6.86 6.63 -10.70
CA LEU A 211 7.12 5.21 -10.50
C LEU A 211 7.76 5.00 -9.12
N ILE A 212 7.14 4.22 -8.25
CA ILE A 212 7.80 3.77 -7.01
C ILE A 212 9.01 2.94 -7.39
N THR A 213 10.18 3.29 -6.83
CA THR A 213 11.43 2.57 -7.07
C THR A 213 11.81 1.68 -5.90
N HIS A 214 11.69 2.16 -4.68
CA HIS A 214 12.08 1.44 -3.46
C HIS A 214 11.17 1.77 -2.27
N VAL A 215 11.23 0.89 -1.27
CA VAL A 215 10.78 1.15 0.09
C VAL A 215 11.98 0.94 1.01
N THR A 216 12.30 1.94 1.82
CA THR A 216 13.39 1.86 2.80
C THR A 216 12.83 1.71 4.21
N LEU A 217 13.29 0.70 4.93
CA LEU A 217 13.02 0.48 6.34
C LEU A 217 14.22 1.00 7.15
N PRO A 218 14.03 1.92 8.11
CA PRO A 218 15.13 2.38 8.95
C PRO A 218 15.62 1.27 9.87
N ALA A 219 16.89 1.32 10.25
CA ALA A 219 17.42 0.53 11.34
C ALA A 219 16.74 0.92 12.65
N ALA A 220 16.01 -0.01 13.25
CA ALA A 220 15.30 0.23 14.49
C ALA A 220 15.26 -1.05 15.34
N PRO A 221 15.96 -1.10 16.48
CA PRO A 221 15.97 -2.29 17.34
C PRO A 221 14.58 -2.73 17.80
N VAL A 222 13.66 -1.78 17.99
CA VAL A 222 12.26 -2.06 18.35
C VAL A 222 11.53 -2.84 17.26
N ALA A 223 11.90 -2.68 15.99
CA ALA A 223 11.28 -3.36 14.86
C ALA A 223 11.42 -4.89 14.95
N ALA A 224 12.52 -5.41 15.51
CA ALA A 224 12.71 -6.84 15.71
C ALA A 224 11.75 -7.46 16.76
N ARG A 225 11.14 -6.61 17.59
CA ARG A 225 10.12 -7.00 18.58
C ARG A 225 8.71 -6.65 18.12
N SER A 226 8.48 -6.61 16.81
CA SER A 226 7.19 -6.26 16.23
C SER A 226 6.30 -7.47 15.98
N ARG A 227 4.98 -7.23 15.96
CA ARG A 227 3.95 -8.22 15.63
C ARG A 227 2.89 -7.60 14.74
N TYR A 228 2.28 -8.43 13.92
CA TYR A 228 1.10 -8.08 13.15
C TYR A 228 -0.06 -9.02 13.48
N ARG A 229 -1.23 -8.45 13.72
CA ARG A 229 -2.47 -9.21 13.94
C ARG A 229 -3.54 -8.71 13.00
N LYS A 230 -4.29 -9.65 12.44
CA LYS A 230 -5.39 -9.40 11.51
C LYS A 230 -6.63 -10.13 12.00
N VAL A 231 -7.72 -9.39 12.16
CA VAL A 231 -9.06 -9.93 12.39
C VAL A 231 -9.78 -9.99 11.05
N ARG A 232 -10.36 -11.13 10.72
CA ARG A 232 -11.06 -11.40 9.45
C ARG A 232 -12.12 -12.47 9.65
N GLU A 233 -13.10 -12.51 8.77
CA GLU A 233 -14.26 -13.41 8.88
C GLU A 233 -13.94 -14.88 8.63
N ARG A 234 -12.83 -15.19 7.98
CA ARG A 234 -12.40 -16.58 7.67
C ARG A 234 -10.88 -16.73 7.78
N ALA A 235 -10.43 -17.99 7.85
CA ALA A 235 -9.03 -18.32 8.13
C ALA A 235 -8.01 -17.81 7.08
N SER A 236 -8.41 -17.67 5.81
CA SER A 236 -7.52 -17.23 4.74
C SER A 236 -8.28 -16.47 3.65
N TYR A 237 -7.55 -15.77 2.80
CA TYR A 237 -8.08 -15.10 1.60
C TYR A 237 -9.28 -14.21 1.92
N ALA A 238 -9.12 -13.35 2.92
CA ALA A 238 -10.07 -12.30 3.30
C ALA A 238 -9.33 -11.03 3.67
N PHE A 239 -9.91 -9.89 3.35
CA PHE A 239 -9.44 -8.59 3.85
C PHE A 239 -9.70 -8.48 5.35
N ALA A 240 -9.01 -7.57 6.01
CA ALA A 240 -9.19 -7.34 7.44
C ALA A 240 -10.52 -6.64 7.72
N ILE A 241 -11.19 -7.03 8.80
CA ILE A 241 -12.19 -6.20 9.50
C ILE A 241 -11.44 -5.14 10.31
N GLY A 242 -10.33 -5.53 10.90
CA GLY A 242 -9.37 -4.68 11.60
C GLY A 242 -8.02 -5.38 11.70
N SER A 243 -6.96 -4.61 11.74
CA SER A 243 -5.62 -5.15 11.93
C SER A 243 -4.74 -4.17 12.70
N VAL A 244 -3.65 -4.69 13.27
CA VAL A 244 -2.66 -3.89 13.98
C VAL A 244 -1.26 -4.42 13.71
N ALA A 245 -0.34 -3.49 13.43
CA ALA A 245 1.09 -3.70 13.55
C ALA A 245 1.58 -2.98 14.81
N ALA A 246 2.28 -3.69 15.68
CA ALA A 246 2.82 -3.15 16.93
C ALA A 246 4.28 -3.53 17.09
N ALA A 247 5.12 -2.57 17.50
CA ALA A 247 6.50 -2.80 17.92
C ALA A 247 6.70 -2.14 19.28
N LEU A 248 7.22 -2.90 20.27
CA LEU A 248 7.37 -2.43 21.64
C LEU A 248 8.79 -2.74 22.14
N ALA A 249 9.47 -1.71 22.67
CA ALA A 249 10.66 -1.87 23.49
C ALA A 249 10.24 -1.80 24.97
N ILE A 250 10.51 -2.88 25.72
CA ILE A 250 10.17 -3.00 27.14
C ILE A 250 11.46 -3.20 27.90
N GLU A 251 11.72 -2.33 28.91
CA GLU A 251 12.84 -2.38 29.82
C GLU A 251 12.32 -2.25 31.27
N ASP A 252 12.75 -3.13 32.15
CA ASP A 252 12.34 -3.16 33.55
C ASP A 252 10.81 -3.16 33.75
N GLY A 253 10.09 -3.88 32.88
CA GLY A 253 8.63 -3.98 32.91
C GLY A 253 7.88 -2.72 32.45
N ARG A 254 8.58 -1.72 31.89
CA ARG A 254 8.00 -0.48 31.35
C ARG A 254 8.23 -0.39 29.85
N VAL A 255 7.23 0.12 29.14
CA VAL A 255 7.36 0.45 27.70
C VAL A 255 8.24 1.70 27.58
N ARG A 256 9.33 1.60 26.80
CA ARG A 256 10.25 2.71 26.49
C ARG A 256 10.00 3.29 25.10
N GLU A 257 9.55 2.45 24.19
CA GLU A 257 9.19 2.85 22.83
C GLU A 257 7.99 2.02 22.38
N ALA A 258 7.02 2.66 21.78
CA ALA A 258 5.87 2.02 21.18
C ALA A 258 5.66 2.56 19.76
N ARG A 259 5.39 1.66 18.80
CA ARG A 259 5.00 1.99 17.44
C ARG A 259 3.77 1.18 17.09
N LEU A 260 2.67 1.87 16.77
CA LEU A 260 1.36 1.26 16.53
C LEU A 260 0.75 1.80 15.25
N ALA A 261 0.35 0.90 14.35
CA ALA A 261 -0.45 1.26 13.19
C ALA A 261 -1.65 0.32 13.05
N LEU A 262 -2.81 0.90 12.73
CA LEU A 262 -4.06 0.18 12.54
C LEU A 262 -4.39 0.09 11.05
N GLY A 263 -5.02 -1.01 10.64
CA GLY A 263 -5.46 -1.25 9.26
C GLY A 263 -6.94 -1.61 9.18
N ALA A 264 -7.52 -1.39 8.02
CA ALA A 264 -8.94 -1.59 7.70
C ALA A 264 -9.92 -0.72 8.53
N VAL A 265 -9.43 0.26 9.27
CA VAL A 265 -10.23 1.17 10.11
C VAL A 265 -10.29 2.59 9.56
N ALA A 266 -9.48 2.92 8.56
CA ALA A 266 -9.36 4.24 7.95
C ALA A 266 -9.09 4.15 6.44
N SER A 267 -9.24 5.27 5.74
CA SER A 267 -8.92 5.38 4.30
C SER A 267 -7.43 5.23 3.98
N ARG A 268 -6.59 5.21 5.00
CA ARG A 268 -5.14 4.96 4.96
C ARG A 268 -4.71 4.12 6.15
N PRO A 269 -3.54 3.47 6.14
CA PRO A 269 -2.95 2.90 7.33
C PRO A 269 -2.84 3.98 8.40
N TRP A 270 -3.39 3.70 9.59
CA TRP A 270 -3.57 4.69 10.65
C TRP A 270 -2.46 4.57 11.70
N ARG A 271 -1.51 5.52 11.75
CA ARG A 271 -0.52 5.58 12.82
C ARG A 271 -1.17 6.08 14.11
N ALA A 272 -1.19 5.26 15.15
CA ALA A 272 -1.89 5.54 16.40
C ALA A 272 -1.01 6.32 17.41
N ARG A 273 -0.51 7.50 17.03
CA ARG A 273 0.41 8.33 17.82
C ARG A 273 -0.10 8.63 19.24
N ALA A 274 -1.42 8.88 19.40
CA ALA A 274 -2.00 9.13 20.72
C ALA A 274 -1.91 7.90 21.63
N ALA A 275 -2.11 6.69 21.09
CA ALA A 275 -1.96 5.46 21.84
C ALA A 275 -0.48 5.17 22.18
N GLU A 276 0.44 5.46 21.27
CA GLU A 276 1.89 5.37 21.52
C GLU A 276 2.30 6.24 22.70
N ALA A 277 1.83 7.49 22.75
CA ALA A 277 2.14 8.45 23.81
C ALA A 277 1.56 8.06 25.18
N VAL A 278 0.47 7.30 25.22
CA VAL A 278 -0.12 6.80 26.50
C VAL A 278 0.67 5.60 27.03
N LEU A 279 1.30 4.83 26.16
CA LEU A 279 2.05 3.63 26.54
C LEU A 279 3.47 3.93 27.04
N THR A 280 4.07 5.03 26.61
CA THR A 280 5.44 5.45 26.94
C THR A 280 5.47 6.56 27.97
#